data_a194dc4fa9009a786e77fcdf1f52abaf
#
_entry.id   a194dc4fa9009a786e77fcdf1f52abaf
#
_cell.length_a   1.000
_cell.length_b   1.000
_cell.length_c   1.000
_cell.angle_alpha   90.00
_cell.angle_beta   90.00
_cell.angle_gamma   90.00
#
_symmetry.space_group_name_H-M   'P 1'
#
loop_
_entity.id
_entity.type
_entity.pdbx_description
1 polymer ?
#
loop_
_entity_poly.entity_id
_entity_poly.type
_entity_poly.pdbx_seq_one_letter_code
_entity_poly.pdbx_strand_id
1 'polypeptide(L)'
;MVEDRTLSGRLFVAVNYTLLTIIALVTVLPFIHVVAGSFTTNAEIAAKKFVLIPTVWSLEAYKFIFSTDTIFRALSVSIGVTVIGTLISMFVTSLMAYGLSRRDLDGRNIIMFFVVFTMLFSGGMIPTFLVVKELGLIDSYAALILPSTIGAFNMIILKNFFQNIPEGLEESAKIDGCNDFGILFRIVLPLSMPAIATISLFYAVTYWNTYLSAILYLNDSQMWPIQVLLRQIVVLASGMDYSSNLDSAVPPPDQSVKMAVIVVATLPILLVYPFLQKHFAKGAMLGSIKG
;
A
#
# COMPACT_ATOMS: atom_id res chain seq x y z
N MET A 1 -27.89 -7.21 -17.09
CA MET A 1 -27.82 -8.61 -16.62
C MET A 1 -29.15 -9.25 -16.92
N VAL A 2 -29.18 -10.29 -17.77
CA VAL A 2 -30.40 -11.09 -17.98
C VAL A 2 -30.58 -11.92 -16.72
N GLU A 3 -31.61 -11.64 -15.92
CA GLU A 3 -31.99 -12.50 -14.79
C GLU A 3 -32.52 -13.83 -15.36
N ASP A 4 -31.70 -14.86 -15.22
CA ASP A 4 -32.08 -16.22 -15.60
C ASP A 4 -33.12 -16.72 -14.57
N ARG A 5 -34.41 -16.62 -14.90
CA ARG A 5 -35.54 -16.98 -14.01
C ARG A 5 -35.80 -18.49 -13.92
N THR A 6 -34.95 -19.30 -14.50
CA THR A 6 -35.05 -20.76 -14.42
C THR A 6 -34.75 -21.26 -13.00
N LEU A 7 -35.28 -22.43 -12.62
CA LEU A 7 -34.98 -23.04 -11.32
C LEU A 7 -33.48 -23.30 -11.13
N SER A 8 -32.79 -23.72 -12.19
CA SER A 8 -31.32 -23.89 -12.18
C SER A 8 -30.57 -22.57 -11.98
N GLY A 9 -31.03 -21.48 -12.62
CA GLY A 9 -30.44 -20.14 -12.44
C GLY A 9 -30.60 -19.63 -11.00
N ARG A 10 -31.78 -19.82 -10.38
CA ARG A 10 -32.02 -19.44 -8.98
C ARG A 10 -31.17 -20.27 -8.02
N LEU A 11 -31.01 -21.57 -8.25
CA LEU A 11 -30.17 -22.44 -7.45
C LEU A 11 -28.70 -22.01 -7.54
N PHE A 12 -28.19 -21.75 -8.76
CA PHE A 12 -26.85 -21.24 -8.97
C PHE A 12 -26.60 -19.93 -8.23
N VAL A 13 -27.51 -18.98 -8.33
CA VAL A 13 -27.42 -17.68 -7.63
C VAL A 13 -27.41 -17.90 -6.11
N ALA A 14 -28.30 -18.75 -5.57
CA ALA A 14 -28.33 -19.05 -4.13
C ALA A 14 -27.03 -19.67 -3.64
N VAL A 15 -26.49 -20.66 -4.35
CA VAL A 15 -25.23 -21.32 -4.02
C VAL A 15 -24.08 -20.31 -4.07
N ASN A 16 -24.02 -19.46 -5.10
CA ASN A 16 -22.98 -18.45 -5.28
C ASN A 16 -23.01 -17.42 -4.12
N TYR A 17 -24.18 -16.87 -3.79
CA TYR A 17 -24.31 -15.94 -2.67
C TYR A 17 -23.96 -16.59 -1.32
N THR A 18 -24.39 -17.83 -1.10
CA THR A 18 -24.05 -18.57 0.11
C THR A 18 -22.53 -18.76 0.23
N LEU A 19 -21.87 -19.19 -0.85
CA LEU A 19 -20.43 -19.39 -0.88
C LEU A 19 -19.67 -18.08 -0.66
N LEU A 20 -20.06 -17.00 -1.34
CA LEU A 20 -19.48 -15.68 -1.15
C LEU A 20 -19.68 -15.16 0.27
N THR A 21 -20.85 -15.39 0.86
CA THR A 21 -21.13 -15.01 2.26
C THR A 21 -20.25 -15.78 3.23
N ILE A 22 -20.09 -17.09 3.06
CA ILE A 22 -19.20 -17.91 3.89
C ILE A 22 -17.75 -17.41 3.79
N ILE A 23 -17.27 -17.18 2.57
CA ILE A 23 -15.91 -16.64 2.36
C ILE A 23 -15.77 -15.28 3.06
N ALA A 24 -16.74 -14.38 2.89
CA ALA A 24 -16.70 -13.07 3.53
C ALA A 24 -16.68 -13.18 5.07
N LEU A 25 -17.51 -14.05 5.65
CA LEU A 25 -17.51 -14.28 7.10
C LEU A 25 -16.16 -14.84 7.59
N VAL A 26 -15.65 -15.86 6.93
CA VAL A 26 -14.36 -16.48 7.30
C VAL A 26 -13.21 -15.46 7.23
N THR A 27 -13.21 -14.57 6.24
CA THR A 27 -12.17 -13.54 6.11
C THR A 27 -12.33 -12.39 7.11
N VAL A 28 -13.54 -12.02 7.50
CA VAL A 28 -13.80 -10.90 8.42
C VAL A 28 -13.65 -11.30 9.88
N LEU A 29 -13.98 -12.56 10.25
CA LEU A 29 -13.93 -13.04 11.65
C LEU A 29 -12.58 -12.78 12.35
N PRO A 30 -11.39 -13.03 11.75
CA PRO A 30 -10.11 -12.72 12.40
C PRO A 30 -9.95 -11.24 12.71
N PHE A 31 -10.41 -10.35 11.83
CA PHE A 31 -10.34 -8.91 12.06
C PHE A 31 -11.25 -8.48 13.19
N ILE A 32 -12.47 -9.03 13.27
CA ILE A 32 -13.38 -8.76 14.40
C ILE A 32 -12.72 -9.21 15.71
N HIS A 33 -12.09 -10.38 15.73
CA HIS A 33 -11.37 -10.88 16.90
C HIS A 33 -10.25 -9.93 17.34
N VAL A 34 -9.43 -9.43 16.40
CA VAL A 34 -8.36 -8.48 16.70
C VAL A 34 -8.92 -7.17 17.24
N VAL A 35 -9.98 -6.64 16.62
CA VAL A 35 -10.64 -5.41 17.08
C VAL A 35 -11.27 -5.63 18.46
N ALA A 36 -12.03 -6.70 18.67
CA ALA A 36 -12.64 -7.02 19.95
C ALA A 36 -11.56 -7.24 21.05
N GLY A 37 -10.50 -7.97 20.73
CA GLY A 37 -9.39 -8.23 21.65
C GLY A 37 -8.60 -6.98 22.03
N SER A 38 -8.58 -5.96 21.16
CA SER A 38 -7.93 -4.67 21.49
C SER A 38 -8.70 -3.84 22.53
N PHE A 39 -9.99 -4.14 22.73
CA PHE A 39 -10.87 -3.47 23.70
C PHE A 39 -11.17 -4.31 24.92
N THR A 40 -10.46 -5.41 25.15
CA THR A 40 -10.69 -6.29 26.31
C THR A 40 -9.43 -6.45 27.16
N THR A 41 -9.58 -7.18 28.29
CA THR A 41 -8.46 -7.49 29.20
C THR A 41 -7.70 -8.73 28.76
N ASN A 42 -6.42 -8.82 29.11
CA ASN A 42 -5.60 -10.01 28.85
C ASN A 42 -6.17 -11.28 29.51
N ALA A 43 -6.76 -11.14 30.69
CA ALA A 43 -7.42 -12.25 31.38
C ALA A 43 -8.55 -12.85 30.56
N GLU A 44 -9.35 -12.01 29.92
CA GLU A 44 -10.45 -12.47 29.04
C GLU A 44 -9.91 -13.16 27.78
N ILE A 45 -8.87 -12.59 27.13
CA ILE A 45 -8.22 -13.20 25.95
C ILE A 45 -7.64 -14.58 26.30
N ALA A 46 -6.98 -14.69 27.44
CA ALA A 46 -6.40 -15.95 27.89
C ALA A 46 -7.48 -17.01 28.20
N ALA A 47 -8.62 -16.59 28.77
CA ALA A 47 -9.72 -17.49 29.13
C ALA A 47 -10.52 -17.98 27.91
N LYS A 48 -10.80 -17.08 26.94
CA LYS A 48 -11.71 -17.38 25.84
C LYS A 48 -11.05 -17.81 24.53
N LYS A 49 -9.71 -17.70 24.40
CA LYS A 49 -8.93 -17.95 23.16
C LYS A 49 -9.43 -17.21 21.92
N PHE A 50 -10.72 -16.97 21.77
CA PHE A 50 -11.34 -16.23 20.67
C PHE A 50 -12.46 -15.33 21.21
N VAL A 51 -12.29 -14.02 21.02
CA VAL A 51 -13.22 -12.98 21.49
C VAL A 51 -13.86 -12.30 20.28
N LEU A 52 -15.18 -12.37 20.17
CA LEU A 52 -15.96 -11.64 19.15
C LEU A 52 -16.54 -10.35 19.73
N ILE A 53 -16.99 -10.39 20.97
CA ILE A 53 -17.53 -9.28 21.72
C ILE A 53 -16.92 -9.29 23.10
N PRO A 54 -16.26 -8.20 23.55
CA PRO A 54 -15.71 -8.09 24.88
C PRO A 54 -16.80 -8.23 25.95
N THR A 55 -16.57 -9.00 26.98
CA THR A 55 -17.45 -9.00 28.17
C THR A 55 -16.95 -7.99 29.20
N VAL A 56 -15.64 -7.76 29.24
CA VAL A 56 -15.02 -6.75 30.09
C VAL A 56 -14.33 -5.73 29.17
N TRP A 57 -14.93 -4.57 29.00
CA TRP A 57 -14.39 -3.50 28.18
C TRP A 57 -13.22 -2.83 28.89
N SER A 58 -12.07 -2.72 28.22
CA SER A 58 -10.87 -2.07 28.72
C SER A 58 -10.19 -1.25 27.62
N LEU A 59 -9.75 -0.04 27.96
CA LEU A 59 -8.95 0.83 27.11
C LEU A 59 -7.48 0.88 27.55
N GLU A 60 -7.07 0.02 28.47
CA GLU A 60 -5.70 0.03 29.02
C GLU A 60 -4.64 -0.18 27.94
N ALA A 61 -4.88 -1.05 26.96
CA ALA A 61 -3.99 -1.26 25.83
C ALA A 61 -3.77 0.03 25.02
N TYR A 62 -4.84 0.78 24.76
CA TYR A 62 -4.74 2.06 24.04
C TYR A 62 -4.09 3.15 24.89
N LYS A 63 -4.40 3.23 26.19
CA LYS A 63 -3.72 4.15 27.10
C LYS A 63 -2.22 3.89 27.13
N PHE A 64 -1.82 2.62 27.20
CA PHE A 64 -0.41 2.22 27.17
C PHE A 64 0.25 2.60 25.84
N ILE A 65 -0.38 2.33 24.70
CA ILE A 65 0.12 2.67 23.37
C ILE A 65 0.35 4.17 23.22
N PHE A 66 -0.61 5.00 23.67
CA PHE A 66 -0.53 6.45 23.54
C PHE A 66 0.18 7.14 24.69
N SER A 67 0.61 6.42 25.74
CA SER A 67 1.48 6.96 26.79
C SER A 67 2.94 7.07 26.36
N THR A 68 3.34 6.40 25.27
CA THR A 68 4.70 6.42 24.74
C THR A 68 4.74 7.15 23.40
N ASP A 69 5.72 8.05 23.22
CA ASP A 69 5.89 8.77 21.96
C ASP A 69 6.30 7.88 20.79
N THR A 70 6.72 6.64 21.07
CA THR A 70 7.28 5.72 20.07
C THR A 70 6.30 5.37 18.96
N ILE A 71 5.05 5.02 19.30
CA ILE A 71 4.03 4.65 18.32
C ILE A 71 3.57 5.87 17.53
N PHE A 72 3.39 7.01 18.21
CA PHE A 72 3.00 8.25 17.54
C PHE A 72 4.07 8.70 16.53
N ARG A 73 5.36 8.62 16.91
CA ARG A 73 6.48 8.91 16.03
C ARG A 73 6.52 7.97 14.84
N ALA A 74 6.43 6.65 15.07
CA ALA A 74 6.46 5.66 13.99
C ALA A 74 5.27 5.79 13.01
N LEU A 75 4.09 6.17 13.49
CA LEU A 75 2.94 6.52 12.65
C LEU A 75 3.24 7.76 11.81
N SER A 76 3.79 8.81 12.42
CA SER A 76 4.17 10.04 11.72
C SER A 76 5.21 9.78 10.63
N VAL A 77 6.21 8.93 10.91
CA VAL A 77 7.20 8.49 9.92
C VAL A 77 6.52 7.73 8.78
N SER A 78 5.65 6.76 9.10
CA SER A 78 4.93 5.99 8.06
C SER A 78 4.06 6.89 7.20
N ILE A 79 3.33 7.83 7.78
CA ILE A 79 2.50 8.79 7.04
C ILE A 79 3.40 9.66 6.15
N GLY A 80 4.49 10.20 6.70
CA GLY A 80 5.43 11.04 5.96
C GLY A 80 6.05 10.31 4.77
N VAL A 81 6.61 9.12 4.98
CA VAL A 81 7.20 8.28 3.91
C VAL A 81 6.14 7.92 2.87
N THR A 82 4.93 7.57 3.30
CA THR A 82 3.83 7.20 2.38
C THR A 82 3.42 8.39 1.53
N VAL A 83 3.16 9.54 2.12
CA VAL A 83 2.71 10.73 1.37
C VAL A 83 3.80 11.24 0.45
N ILE A 84 5.00 11.50 0.98
CA ILE A 84 6.12 12.04 0.19
C ILE A 84 6.55 11.04 -0.88
N GLY A 85 6.69 9.76 -0.52
CA GLY A 85 7.05 8.70 -1.46
C GLY A 85 6.03 8.56 -2.59
N THR A 86 4.73 8.56 -2.28
CA THR A 86 3.67 8.50 -3.29
C THR A 86 3.69 9.70 -4.22
N LEU A 87 3.86 10.92 -3.69
CA LEU A 87 3.91 12.14 -4.51
C LEU A 87 5.11 12.13 -5.46
N ILE A 88 6.30 11.79 -4.96
CA ILE A 88 7.52 11.69 -5.78
C ILE A 88 7.36 10.61 -6.84
N SER A 89 6.87 9.42 -6.44
CA SER A 89 6.68 8.30 -7.37
C SER A 89 5.67 8.63 -8.45
N MET A 90 4.55 9.24 -8.10
CA MET A 90 3.54 9.64 -9.07
C MET A 90 4.06 10.70 -10.04
N PHE A 91 4.80 11.68 -9.55
CA PHE A 91 5.40 12.70 -10.38
C PHE A 91 6.37 12.10 -11.41
N VAL A 92 7.35 11.32 -10.94
CA VAL A 92 8.38 10.73 -11.82
C VAL A 92 7.77 9.68 -12.76
N THR A 93 6.86 8.83 -12.25
CA THR A 93 6.16 7.84 -13.07
C THR A 93 5.29 8.49 -14.15
N SER A 94 4.62 9.60 -13.84
CA SER A 94 3.80 10.33 -14.83
C SER A 94 4.64 10.94 -15.94
N LEU A 95 5.79 11.53 -15.60
CA LEU A 95 6.73 12.05 -16.59
C LEU A 95 7.25 10.94 -17.52
N MET A 96 7.69 9.82 -16.94
CA MET A 96 8.19 8.69 -17.72
C MET A 96 7.10 8.03 -18.56
N ALA A 97 5.91 7.83 -17.99
CA ALA A 97 4.76 7.25 -18.68
C ALA A 97 4.30 8.13 -19.85
N TYR A 98 4.29 9.46 -19.66
CA TYR A 98 3.92 10.40 -20.71
C TYR A 98 4.93 10.38 -21.87
N GLY A 99 6.23 10.48 -21.59
CA GLY A 99 7.26 10.39 -22.64
C GLY A 99 7.16 9.09 -23.42
N LEU A 100 6.99 7.95 -22.72
CA LEU A 100 6.87 6.63 -23.34
C LEU A 100 5.49 6.34 -23.96
N SER A 101 4.48 7.17 -23.71
CA SER A 101 3.18 7.06 -24.37
C SER A 101 3.23 7.61 -25.80
N ARG A 102 4.18 8.52 -26.07
CA ARG A 102 4.36 9.17 -27.38
C ARG A 102 4.83 8.16 -28.43
N ARG A 103 4.17 8.13 -29.58
CA ARG A 103 4.53 7.22 -30.69
C ARG A 103 5.72 7.71 -31.49
N ASP A 104 5.94 9.02 -31.48
CA ASP A 104 7.00 9.76 -32.18
C ASP A 104 8.34 9.78 -31.42
N LEU A 105 8.40 9.19 -30.20
CA LEU A 105 9.65 9.11 -29.42
C LEU A 105 10.63 8.10 -30.02
N ASP A 106 11.77 8.61 -30.51
CA ASP A 106 12.87 7.77 -30.96
C ASP A 106 13.43 6.89 -29.85
N GLY A 107 13.72 5.62 -30.16
CA GLY A 107 14.26 4.68 -29.17
C GLY A 107 13.24 4.16 -28.14
N ARG A 108 11.96 4.52 -28.24
CA ARG A 108 10.89 4.10 -27.31
C ARG A 108 10.89 2.59 -27.07
N ASN A 109 11.01 1.77 -28.11
CA ASN A 109 10.95 0.31 -28.00
C ASN A 109 12.15 -0.23 -27.21
N ILE A 110 13.32 0.37 -27.34
CA ILE A 110 14.54 -0.01 -26.59
C ILE A 110 14.33 0.32 -25.12
N ILE A 111 13.86 1.52 -24.81
CA ILE A 111 13.57 1.93 -23.41
C ILE A 111 12.52 1.00 -22.80
N MET A 112 11.43 0.72 -23.52
CA MET A 112 10.38 -0.20 -23.07
C MET A 112 10.90 -1.62 -22.84
N PHE A 113 11.82 -2.09 -23.68
CA PHE A 113 12.48 -3.39 -23.48
C PHE A 113 13.23 -3.41 -22.13
N PHE A 114 14.02 -2.38 -21.81
CA PHE A 114 14.72 -2.29 -20.52
C PHE A 114 13.75 -2.18 -19.33
N VAL A 115 12.66 -1.45 -19.47
CA VAL A 115 11.63 -1.39 -18.42
C VAL A 115 11.03 -2.77 -18.15
N VAL A 116 10.65 -3.51 -19.19
CA VAL A 116 10.13 -4.88 -19.04
C VAL A 116 11.20 -5.82 -18.50
N PHE A 117 12.45 -5.66 -18.96
CA PHE A 117 13.59 -6.42 -18.46
C PHE A 117 13.75 -6.30 -16.95
N THR A 118 13.61 -5.09 -16.37
CA THR A 118 13.68 -4.88 -14.91
C THR A 118 12.55 -5.55 -14.14
N MET A 119 11.43 -5.88 -14.77
CA MET A 119 10.36 -6.66 -14.13
C MET A 119 10.70 -8.15 -14.01
N LEU A 120 11.44 -8.67 -15.00
CA LEU A 120 11.79 -10.09 -15.09
C LEU A 120 13.10 -10.40 -14.34
N PHE A 121 14.01 -9.45 -14.32
CA PHE A 121 15.33 -9.61 -13.73
C PHE A 121 15.56 -8.59 -12.63
N SER A 122 15.54 -9.07 -11.38
CA SER A 122 15.88 -8.27 -10.21
C SER A 122 17.33 -8.50 -9.83
N GLY A 123 18.07 -7.44 -9.53
CA GLY A 123 19.42 -7.54 -9.00
C GLY A 123 19.48 -8.21 -7.61
N GLY A 124 18.35 -8.25 -6.90
CA GLY A 124 18.26 -8.80 -5.56
C GLY A 124 18.56 -7.77 -4.46
N MET A 125 18.35 -8.21 -3.22
CA MET A 125 18.45 -7.36 -2.04
C MET A 125 19.87 -6.86 -1.76
N ILE A 126 20.88 -7.74 -1.88
CA ILE A 126 22.26 -7.41 -1.57
C ILE A 126 22.84 -6.35 -2.54
N PRO A 127 22.75 -6.49 -3.87
CA PRO A 127 23.17 -5.46 -4.80
C PRO A 127 22.45 -4.13 -4.59
N THR A 128 21.13 -4.16 -4.32
CA THR A 128 20.38 -2.92 -4.05
C THR A 128 20.87 -2.24 -2.78
N PHE A 129 21.16 -3.00 -1.72
CA PHE A 129 21.74 -2.46 -0.49
C PHE A 129 23.09 -1.79 -0.74
N LEU A 130 23.96 -2.43 -1.51
CA LEU A 130 25.27 -1.87 -1.84
C LEU A 130 25.16 -0.54 -2.60
N VAL A 131 24.24 -0.46 -3.58
CA VAL A 131 24.01 0.79 -4.32
C VAL A 131 23.49 1.89 -3.38
N VAL A 132 22.51 1.59 -2.52
CA VAL A 132 21.98 2.55 -1.54
C VAL A 132 23.08 3.04 -0.59
N LYS A 133 23.97 2.13 -0.16
CA LYS A 133 25.12 2.45 0.69
C LYS A 133 26.14 3.33 -0.02
N GLU A 134 26.52 3.00 -1.25
CA GLU A 134 27.49 3.78 -2.05
C GLU A 134 26.96 5.19 -2.36
N LEU A 135 25.64 5.34 -2.51
CA LEU A 135 25.00 6.65 -2.68
C LEU A 135 24.91 7.46 -1.38
N GLY A 136 25.39 6.91 -0.24
CA GLY A 136 25.34 7.59 1.05
C GLY A 136 23.95 7.79 1.62
N LEU A 137 22.97 6.95 1.22
CA LEU A 137 21.57 7.11 1.61
C LEU A 137 21.21 6.36 2.90
N ILE A 138 22.10 5.55 3.46
CA ILE A 138 21.89 4.85 4.73
C ILE A 138 21.53 5.86 5.83
N ASP A 139 20.61 5.48 6.73
CA ASP A 139 20.04 6.33 7.78
C ASP A 139 19.31 7.57 7.25
N SER A 140 18.68 7.46 6.08
CA SER A 140 17.81 8.50 5.53
C SER A 140 16.51 7.95 5.00
N TYR A 141 15.43 8.74 5.06
CA TYR A 141 14.15 8.35 4.44
C TYR A 141 14.22 8.27 2.91
N ALA A 142 15.22 8.92 2.30
CA ALA A 142 15.48 8.80 0.88
C ALA A 142 15.83 7.35 0.47
N ALA A 143 16.47 6.58 1.35
CA ALA A 143 16.76 5.17 1.12
C ALA A 143 15.48 4.31 1.02
N LEU A 144 14.37 4.73 1.65
CA LEU A 144 13.08 4.04 1.55
C LEU A 144 12.32 4.43 0.29
N ILE A 145 12.52 5.66 -0.20
CA ILE A 145 11.72 6.24 -1.29
C ILE A 145 12.39 5.99 -2.65
N LEU A 146 13.66 6.38 -2.80
CA LEU A 146 14.34 6.43 -4.11
C LEU A 146 14.41 5.07 -4.83
N PRO A 147 14.76 3.95 -4.17
CA PRO A 147 14.82 2.65 -4.85
C PRO A 147 13.47 2.15 -5.37
N SER A 148 12.36 2.64 -4.80
CA SER A 148 10.99 2.25 -5.12
C SER A 148 10.21 3.33 -5.89
N THR A 149 10.86 4.42 -6.31
CA THR A 149 10.21 5.57 -6.94
C THR A 149 9.51 5.22 -8.23
N ILE A 150 10.07 4.33 -9.06
CA ILE A 150 9.45 3.90 -10.31
C ILE A 150 9.17 2.41 -10.24
N GLY A 151 7.90 2.04 -10.15
CA GLY A 151 7.46 0.69 -10.37
C GLY A 151 7.17 0.46 -11.86
N ALA A 152 7.91 -0.45 -12.52
CA ALA A 152 7.74 -0.69 -13.94
C ALA A 152 6.30 -1.10 -14.31
N PHE A 153 5.65 -1.92 -13.48
CA PHE A 153 4.23 -2.30 -13.64
C PHE A 153 3.32 -1.06 -13.60
N ASN A 154 3.46 -0.21 -12.60
CA ASN A 154 2.68 1.02 -12.45
C ASN A 154 2.88 1.97 -13.64
N MET A 155 4.12 2.12 -14.07
CA MET A 155 4.48 2.96 -15.22
C MET A 155 3.84 2.44 -16.53
N ILE A 156 3.88 1.12 -16.77
CA ILE A 156 3.28 0.53 -17.98
C ILE A 156 1.76 0.74 -18.00
N ILE A 157 1.08 0.54 -16.86
CA ILE A 157 -0.37 0.79 -16.76
C ILE A 157 -0.68 2.24 -17.08
N LEU A 158 0.02 3.18 -16.44
CA LEU A 158 -0.20 4.60 -16.62
C LEU A 158 0.09 5.04 -18.07
N LYS A 159 1.20 4.54 -18.65
CA LYS A 159 1.55 4.75 -20.06
C LYS A 159 0.44 4.27 -21.00
N ASN A 160 -0.08 3.06 -20.78
CA ASN A 160 -1.16 2.52 -21.61
C ASN A 160 -2.44 3.37 -21.48
N PHE A 161 -2.71 3.91 -20.29
CA PHE A 161 -3.85 4.81 -20.09
C PHE A 161 -3.67 6.11 -20.88
N PHE A 162 -2.48 6.72 -20.83
CA PHE A 162 -2.16 7.91 -21.61
C PHE A 162 -2.27 7.69 -23.12
N GLN A 163 -1.87 6.51 -23.61
CA GLN A 163 -2.00 6.14 -25.03
C GLN A 163 -3.43 5.98 -25.52
N ASN A 164 -4.41 5.82 -24.63
CA ASN A 164 -5.82 5.76 -25.01
C ASN A 164 -6.48 7.14 -25.12
N ILE A 165 -5.78 8.22 -24.77
CA ILE A 165 -6.25 9.58 -24.96
C ILE A 165 -6.21 9.89 -26.46
N PRO A 166 -7.29 10.46 -27.07
CA PRO A 166 -7.30 10.82 -28.49
C PRO A 166 -6.17 11.78 -28.86
N GLU A 167 -5.40 11.45 -29.88
CA GLU A 167 -4.25 12.26 -30.36
C GLU A 167 -4.66 13.70 -30.73
N GLY A 168 -5.85 13.89 -31.28
CA GLY A 168 -6.35 15.22 -31.68
C GLY A 168 -6.46 16.23 -30.52
N LEU A 169 -6.57 15.79 -29.27
CA LEU A 169 -6.55 16.72 -28.12
C LEU A 169 -5.16 17.32 -27.91
N GLU A 170 -4.13 16.51 -28.09
CA GLU A 170 -2.74 16.96 -27.95
C GLU A 170 -2.32 17.82 -29.14
N GLU A 171 -2.74 17.45 -30.38
CA GLU A 171 -2.48 18.23 -31.59
C GLU A 171 -3.13 19.62 -31.53
N SER A 172 -4.40 19.70 -31.12
CA SER A 172 -5.08 20.96 -30.88
C SER A 172 -4.36 21.85 -29.89
N ALA A 173 -3.93 21.27 -28.75
CA ALA A 173 -3.19 22.01 -27.74
C ALA A 173 -1.82 22.50 -28.24
N LYS A 174 -1.13 21.75 -29.11
CA LYS A 174 0.11 22.20 -29.75
C LYS A 174 -0.12 23.35 -30.71
N ILE A 175 -1.22 23.34 -31.50
CA ILE A 175 -1.62 24.43 -32.36
C ILE A 175 -1.87 25.69 -31.53
N ASP A 176 -2.49 25.56 -30.34
CA ASP A 176 -2.73 26.63 -29.39
C ASP A 176 -1.45 27.10 -28.65
N GLY A 177 -0.27 26.55 -28.99
CA GLY A 177 1.02 26.94 -28.44
C GLY A 177 1.38 26.27 -27.07
N CYS A 178 0.65 25.24 -26.65
CA CYS A 178 1.02 24.50 -25.45
C CYS A 178 2.28 23.66 -25.68
N ASN A 179 3.22 23.73 -24.74
CA ASN A 179 4.36 22.83 -24.69
C ASN A 179 3.97 21.47 -24.06
N ASP A 180 4.82 20.44 -24.19
CA ASP A 180 4.55 19.09 -23.72
C ASP A 180 4.28 19.02 -22.20
N PHE A 181 4.92 19.85 -21.37
CA PHE A 181 4.60 19.93 -19.94
C PHE A 181 3.21 20.52 -19.71
N GLY A 182 2.83 21.55 -20.47
CA GLY A 182 1.48 22.12 -20.42
C GLY A 182 0.42 21.10 -20.79
N ILE A 183 0.66 20.31 -21.85
CA ILE A 183 -0.22 19.23 -22.28
C ILE A 183 -0.34 18.16 -21.19
N LEU A 184 0.78 17.70 -20.62
CA LEU A 184 0.78 16.73 -19.54
C LEU A 184 -0.07 17.20 -18.35
N PHE A 185 0.22 18.39 -17.81
CA PHE A 185 -0.40 18.82 -16.55
C PHE A 185 -1.82 19.36 -16.72
N ARG A 186 -2.18 19.94 -17.86
CA ARG A 186 -3.50 20.57 -18.09
C ARG A 186 -4.49 19.66 -18.80
N ILE A 187 -4.02 18.65 -19.54
CA ILE A 187 -4.88 17.79 -20.36
C ILE A 187 -4.76 16.35 -19.95
N VAL A 188 -3.55 15.75 -20.03
CA VAL A 188 -3.35 14.31 -19.87
C VAL A 188 -3.62 13.87 -18.43
N LEU A 189 -3.04 14.54 -17.43
CA LEU A 189 -3.23 14.18 -16.02
C LEU A 189 -4.70 14.35 -15.59
N PRO A 190 -5.42 15.47 -15.87
CA PRO A 190 -6.82 15.59 -15.50
C PRO A 190 -7.74 14.54 -16.15
N LEU A 191 -7.51 14.21 -17.42
CA LEU A 191 -8.27 13.16 -18.11
C LEU A 191 -7.96 11.76 -17.58
N SER A 192 -6.79 11.58 -16.98
CA SER A 192 -6.31 10.29 -16.44
C SER A 192 -6.53 10.13 -14.93
N MET A 193 -7.31 10.99 -14.29
CA MET A 193 -7.52 10.96 -12.82
C MET A 193 -7.89 9.58 -12.27
N PRO A 194 -8.74 8.75 -12.92
CA PRO A 194 -9.02 7.41 -12.43
C PRO A 194 -7.78 6.50 -12.38
N ALA A 195 -6.90 6.56 -13.39
CA ALA A 195 -5.65 5.80 -13.41
C ALA A 195 -4.66 6.34 -12.38
N ILE A 196 -4.53 7.68 -12.29
CA ILE A 196 -3.67 8.34 -11.30
C ILE A 196 -4.07 7.94 -9.89
N ALA A 197 -5.35 7.98 -9.53
CA ALA A 197 -5.84 7.58 -8.22
C ALA A 197 -5.51 6.10 -7.91
N THR A 198 -5.65 5.22 -8.90
CA THR A 198 -5.34 3.79 -8.78
C THR A 198 -3.84 3.55 -8.54
N ILE A 199 -2.99 4.15 -9.36
CA ILE A 199 -1.54 4.01 -9.24
C ILE A 199 -1.01 4.68 -7.96
N SER A 200 -1.59 5.82 -7.56
CA SER A 200 -1.27 6.47 -6.28
C SER A 200 -1.56 5.54 -5.10
N LEU A 201 -2.68 4.78 -5.14
CA LEU A 201 -2.97 3.79 -4.11
C LEU A 201 -1.92 2.68 -4.10
N PHE A 202 -1.49 2.15 -5.25
CA PHE A 202 -0.48 1.10 -5.28
C PHE A 202 0.84 1.57 -4.66
N TYR A 203 1.28 2.80 -4.96
CA TYR A 203 2.44 3.39 -4.31
C TYR A 203 2.22 3.63 -2.81
N ALA A 204 1.07 4.20 -2.42
CA ALA A 204 0.76 4.45 -1.02
C ALA A 204 0.75 3.16 -0.20
N VAL A 205 0.15 2.08 -0.70
CA VAL A 205 0.16 0.77 -0.05
C VAL A 205 1.58 0.20 0.04
N THR A 206 2.38 0.35 -1.00
CA THR A 206 3.78 -0.10 -1.00
C THR A 206 4.60 0.61 0.08
N TYR A 207 4.52 1.94 0.15
CA TYR A 207 5.25 2.73 1.15
C TYR A 207 4.72 2.50 2.57
N TRP A 208 3.40 2.40 2.75
CA TRP A 208 2.82 2.09 4.05
C TRP A 208 3.29 0.76 4.62
N ASN A 209 3.47 -0.24 3.77
CA ASN A 209 3.93 -1.57 4.16
C ASN A 209 5.47 -1.71 4.18
N THR A 210 6.21 -0.61 4.12
CA THR A 210 7.67 -0.63 4.18
C THR A 210 8.15 -1.19 5.52
N TYR A 211 8.75 -2.37 5.48
CA TYR A 211 9.29 -3.08 6.63
C TYR A 211 10.75 -3.49 6.40
N LEU A 212 11.00 -4.35 5.40
CA LEU A 212 12.32 -4.93 5.17
C LEU A 212 13.36 -3.86 4.80
N SER A 213 13.00 -2.95 3.91
CA SER A 213 13.86 -1.83 3.52
C SER A 213 14.18 -0.93 4.71
N ALA A 214 13.21 -0.71 5.61
CA ALA A 214 13.43 0.11 6.80
C ALA A 214 14.45 -0.54 7.75
N ILE A 215 14.38 -1.85 7.98
CA ILE A 215 15.36 -2.56 8.83
C ILE A 215 16.74 -2.59 8.17
N LEU A 216 16.81 -2.68 6.84
CA LEU A 216 18.08 -2.75 6.12
C LEU A 216 18.80 -1.41 6.06
N TYR A 217 18.05 -0.30 5.93
CA TYR A 217 18.63 1.00 5.63
C TYR A 217 18.62 1.97 6.81
N LEU A 218 17.80 1.74 7.85
CA LEU A 218 17.68 2.63 9.01
C LEU A 218 18.24 1.95 10.26
N ASN A 219 19.38 2.43 10.75
CA ASN A 219 20.00 1.94 11.98
C ASN A 219 19.38 2.62 13.23
N ASP A 220 18.92 3.88 13.08
CA ASP A 220 18.26 4.60 14.16
C ASP A 220 16.81 4.13 14.31
N SER A 221 16.50 3.52 15.45
CA SER A 221 15.15 3.06 15.79
C SER A 221 14.12 4.19 15.86
N GLN A 222 14.56 5.43 16.05
CA GLN A 222 13.66 6.58 16.05
C GLN A 222 13.11 6.92 14.66
N MET A 223 13.77 6.44 13.62
CA MET A 223 13.36 6.61 12.23
C MET A 223 12.46 5.48 11.71
N TRP A 224 12.16 4.48 12.53
CA TRP A 224 11.43 3.30 12.06
C TRP A 224 9.94 3.58 11.81
N PRO A 225 9.42 3.13 10.64
CA PRO A 225 7.99 3.13 10.35
C PRO A 225 7.21 2.20 11.28
N ILE A 226 5.90 2.39 11.35
CA ILE A 226 5.00 1.61 12.21
C ILE A 226 5.06 0.09 11.94
N GLN A 227 5.30 -0.32 10.71
CA GLN A 227 5.39 -1.73 10.33
C GLN A 227 6.57 -2.46 10.99
N VAL A 228 7.68 -1.75 11.24
CA VAL A 228 8.83 -2.32 11.96
C VAL A 228 8.46 -2.55 13.42
N LEU A 229 7.85 -1.57 14.08
CA LEU A 229 7.40 -1.68 15.47
C LEU A 229 6.33 -2.77 15.62
N LEU A 230 5.35 -2.80 14.71
CA LEU A 230 4.34 -3.85 14.68
C LEU A 230 4.96 -5.24 14.65
N ARG A 231 5.93 -5.45 13.76
CA ARG A 231 6.63 -6.73 13.65
C ARG A 231 7.38 -7.09 14.91
N GLN A 232 8.10 -6.14 15.51
CA GLN A 232 8.80 -6.37 16.77
C GLN A 232 7.83 -6.78 17.90
N ILE A 233 6.74 -6.04 18.08
CA ILE A 233 5.73 -6.36 19.09
C ILE A 233 5.11 -7.74 18.85
N VAL A 234 4.82 -8.09 17.59
CA VAL A 234 4.27 -9.41 17.25
C VAL A 234 5.25 -10.54 17.52
N VAL A 235 6.54 -10.36 17.19
CA VAL A 235 7.60 -11.36 17.41
C VAL A 235 7.88 -11.54 18.89
N LEU A 236 8.03 -10.45 19.65
CA LEU A 236 8.24 -10.50 21.11
C LEU A 236 7.09 -11.19 21.84
N ALA A 237 5.84 -10.89 21.44
CA ALA A 237 4.65 -11.52 22.04
C ALA A 237 4.48 -12.99 21.65
N SER A 238 5.20 -13.50 20.64
CA SER A 238 5.15 -14.89 20.21
C SER A 238 6.13 -15.79 20.97
N GLY A 239 6.91 -15.24 21.93
CA GLY A 239 7.90 -16.00 22.71
C GLY A 239 9.06 -16.57 21.90
N MET A 240 9.24 -16.12 20.66
CA MET A 240 10.42 -16.44 19.87
C MET A 240 11.55 -15.52 20.34
N ASP A 241 12.34 -16.02 21.29
CA ASP A 241 13.55 -15.38 21.78
C ASP A 241 14.58 -15.28 20.64
N TYR A 242 14.61 -14.16 19.96
CA TYR A 242 15.79 -13.67 19.26
C TYR A 242 16.59 -12.77 20.20
N SER A 243 16.72 -13.21 21.47
CA SER A 243 17.48 -12.44 22.45
C SER A 243 18.90 -12.98 22.58
N SER A 244 19.83 -12.34 21.95
CA SER A 244 21.19 -12.36 22.48
C SER A 244 21.76 -10.96 22.77
N ASN A 245 21.01 -9.87 22.59
CA ASN A 245 21.58 -8.52 22.83
C ASN A 245 20.61 -7.41 23.28
N LEU A 246 19.44 -7.73 23.82
CA LEU A 246 18.62 -6.71 24.46
C LEU A 246 18.53 -6.99 25.97
N ASP A 247 19.44 -6.36 26.70
CA ASP A 247 19.43 -6.14 28.14
C ASP A 247 18.26 -5.20 28.53
N SER A 248 17.04 -5.56 28.15
CA SER A 248 15.87 -4.85 28.58
C SER A 248 14.88 -5.83 29.21
N ALA A 249 14.83 -5.78 30.54
CA ALA A 249 13.84 -6.44 31.40
C ALA A 249 12.42 -5.87 31.15
N VAL A 250 12.01 -5.75 29.88
CA VAL A 250 10.65 -5.36 29.53
C VAL A 250 9.86 -6.65 29.32
N PRO A 251 8.85 -6.93 30.15
CA PRO A 251 8.01 -8.10 29.96
C PRO A 251 7.37 -8.05 28.56
N PRO A 252 7.14 -9.22 27.91
CA PRO A 252 6.53 -9.26 26.59
C PRO A 252 5.20 -8.51 26.62
N PRO A 253 4.92 -7.71 25.59
CA PRO A 253 3.70 -6.91 25.55
C PRO A 253 2.47 -7.82 25.61
N ASP A 254 1.51 -7.42 26.40
CA ASP A 254 0.25 -8.11 26.59
C ASP A 254 -0.47 -8.37 25.26
N GLN A 255 -1.25 -9.44 25.17
CA GLN A 255 -1.99 -9.80 23.95
C GLN A 255 -2.95 -8.70 23.50
N SER A 256 -3.59 -7.99 24.46
CA SER A 256 -4.47 -6.85 24.17
C SER A 256 -3.69 -5.68 23.54
N VAL A 257 -2.46 -5.40 24.01
CA VAL A 257 -1.58 -4.37 23.45
C VAL A 257 -1.18 -4.72 22.01
N LYS A 258 -0.80 -5.98 21.77
CA LYS A 258 -0.51 -6.48 20.42
C LYS A 258 -1.68 -6.24 19.46
N MET A 259 -2.91 -6.60 19.87
CA MET A 259 -4.10 -6.40 19.05
C MET A 259 -4.41 -4.92 18.83
N ALA A 260 -4.23 -4.09 19.86
CA ALA A 260 -4.44 -2.65 19.74
C ALA A 260 -3.43 -1.98 18.78
N VAL A 261 -2.16 -2.39 18.77
CA VAL A 261 -1.16 -1.90 17.81
C VAL A 261 -1.50 -2.31 16.39
N ILE A 262 -2.00 -3.54 16.17
CA ILE A 262 -2.48 -3.99 14.85
C ILE A 262 -3.62 -3.09 14.37
N VAL A 263 -4.60 -2.79 15.23
CA VAL A 263 -5.72 -1.90 14.90
C VAL A 263 -5.21 -0.51 14.54
N VAL A 264 -4.35 0.08 15.37
CA VAL A 264 -3.79 1.43 15.14
C VAL A 264 -2.98 1.48 13.84
N ALA A 265 -2.18 0.45 13.54
CA ALA A 265 -1.38 0.39 12.31
C ALA A 265 -2.22 0.16 11.04
N THR A 266 -3.39 -0.47 11.16
CA THR A 266 -4.27 -0.76 10.01
C THR A 266 -5.28 0.35 9.74
N LEU A 267 -5.67 1.11 10.75
CA LEU A 267 -6.71 2.12 10.68
C LEU A 267 -6.49 3.16 9.56
N PRO A 268 -5.29 3.75 9.37
CA PRO A 268 -5.08 4.75 8.32
C PRO A 268 -5.36 4.22 6.91
N ILE A 269 -4.96 2.99 6.60
CA ILE A 269 -5.26 2.36 5.30
C ILE A 269 -6.77 2.14 5.14
N LEU A 270 -7.43 1.64 6.17
CA LEU A 270 -8.87 1.41 6.14
C LEU A 270 -9.66 2.70 5.92
N LEU A 271 -9.21 3.82 6.49
CA LEU A 271 -9.84 5.14 6.29
C LEU A 271 -9.65 5.69 4.88
N VAL A 272 -8.51 5.44 4.25
CA VAL A 272 -8.20 5.93 2.90
C VAL A 272 -8.89 5.09 1.82
N TYR A 273 -9.08 3.79 2.04
CA TYR A 273 -9.62 2.85 1.06
C TYR A 273 -10.97 3.26 0.43
N PRO A 274 -12.02 3.68 1.18
CA PRO A 274 -13.31 4.07 0.61
C PRO A 274 -13.23 5.26 -0.36
N PHE A 275 -12.30 6.19 -0.10
CA PHE A 275 -12.11 7.35 -0.98
C PHE A 275 -11.52 6.95 -2.34
N LEU A 276 -10.70 5.90 -2.35
CA LEU A 276 -10.03 5.41 -3.54
C LEU A 276 -10.91 4.40 -4.31
N GLN A 277 -11.72 3.61 -3.61
CA GLN A 277 -12.61 2.60 -4.21
C GLN A 277 -13.56 3.18 -5.25
N LYS A 278 -14.11 4.38 -5.01
CA LYS A 278 -15.00 5.06 -5.98
C LYS A 278 -14.33 5.36 -7.33
N HIS A 279 -13.00 5.50 -7.37
CA HIS A 279 -12.24 5.73 -8.59
C HIS A 279 -11.88 4.42 -9.29
N PHE A 280 -11.68 3.34 -8.54
CA PHE A 280 -11.48 1.99 -9.08
C PHE A 280 -12.68 1.49 -9.90
N ALA A 281 -13.90 1.66 -9.39
CA ALA A 281 -15.10 1.21 -10.07
C ALA A 281 -15.27 1.85 -11.46
N LYS A 282 -14.79 3.09 -11.64
CA LYS A 282 -14.83 3.78 -12.93
C LYS A 282 -13.67 3.37 -13.86
N GLY A 283 -12.49 3.06 -13.32
CA GLY A 283 -11.30 2.67 -14.09
C GLY A 283 -11.37 1.24 -14.63
N ALA A 284 -11.90 0.30 -13.85
CA ALA A 284 -12.06 -1.10 -14.27
C ALA A 284 -13.07 -1.28 -15.42
N MET A 285 -14.09 -0.42 -15.49
CA MET A 285 -15.08 -0.47 -16.57
C MET A 285 -14.54 0.06 -17.91
N LEU A 286 -13.55 0.94 -17.92
CA LEU A 286 -12.95 1.45 -19.16
C LEU A 286 -12.03 0.43 -19.85
N GLY A 287 -11.51 -0.55 -19.12
CA GLY A 287 -10.72 -1.67 -19.68
C GLY A 287 -11.56 -2.80 -20.27
N SER A 288 -12.85 -2.91 -19.92
CA SER A 288 -13.74 -4.00 -20.32
C SER A 288 -14.63 -3.68 -21.53
N ILE A 289 -14.59 -2.45 -22.07
CA ILE A 289 -15.44 -2.01 -23.22
C ILE A 289 -14.71 -2.24 -24.58
N LYS A 290 -13.67 -3.03 -24.63
CA LYS A 290 -13.11 -3.55 -25.87
C LYS A 290 -13.33 -5.05 -25.94
N GLY A 291 -14.59 -5.46 -26.19
CA GLY A 291 -15.02 -6.75 -26.63
C GLY A 291 -16.16 -6.57 -27.60
#